data_17a384f7a6dbc59ba535b88f7a262c10
#
_entry.id   17a384f7a6dbc59ba535b88f7a262c10
#
_cell.length_a   1.000
_cell.length_b   1.000
_cell.length_c   1.000
_cell.angle_alpha   90.00
_cell.angle_beta   90.00
_cell.angle_gamma   90.00
#
_symmetry.space_group_name_H-M   'P 1'
#
loop_
_entity.id
_entity.type
_entity.pdbx_description
1 polymer ?
#
loop_
_entity_poly.entity_id
_entity_poly.type
_entity_poly.pdbx_seq_one_letter_code
_entity_poly.pdbx_strand_id
1 'polypeptide(L)'
;SEADNYLFSVSFQKLGENLITIVDKNGFKSYLQFFVTEPLETMIKKRSYFITKNQFYSDKSKWFDGLIGLWNMKEKSSPNPDNTHGLQDYMVSGGDDCFKAPLLSRKNSIYPNDEEIKIIEYYLENYVWGKHQRTDKEKPYPYGIHGGENWYVNRNNKIGFGSGGLGQDRMWRSFDYPHLVLVYLKMYEIAKNYPDKCNYLTFDQYLERAYRTAVAFFEVPIAIEMKKPWDFNGYPTWAYTQGNFNEKIIPDLINVLQNEGKEEESNKIKNEWEKKVKYFIYDHEFPFGSEMFFDATAFES
;
A
#
# COMPACT_ATOMS: atom_id res chain seq x y z
N SER A 1 32.28 -6.80 42.22
CA SER A 1 32.84 -7.80 41.31
C SER A 1 32.59 -7.33 39.91
N GLU A 2 33.65 -7.08 39.15
CA GLU A 2 33.54 -6.88 37.71
C GLU A 2 32.92 -8.14 37.13
N ALA A 3 31.82 -7.99 36.39
CA ALA A 3 31.19 -9.09 35.71
C ALA A 3 32.12 -9.50 34.55
N ASP A 4 32.62 -10.75 34.58
CA ASP A 4 33.37 -11.31 33.46
C ASP A 4 32.49 -11.35 32.22
N ASN A 5 32.81 -10.52 31.25
CA ASN A 5 32.11 -10.50 29.96
C ASN A 5 32.86 -11.44 29.01
N TYR A 6 32.13 -12.40 28.44
CA TYR A 6 32.65 -13.30 27.42
C TYR A 6 32.14 -12.85 26.05
N LEU A 7 33.04 -12.67 25.09
CA LEU A 7 32.70 -12.32 23.70
C LEU A 7 32.90 -13.56 22.83
N PHE A 8 31.84 -13.90 22.08
CA PHE A 8 31.87 -15.01 21.12
C PHE A 8 31.59 -14.45 19.72
N SER A 9 32.33 -14.94 18.73
CA SER A 9 32.02 -14.72 17.31
C SER A 9 31.40 -15.99 16.76
N VAL A 10 30.21 -15.84 16.14
CA VAL A 10 29.47 -16.97 15.59
C VAL A 10 29.23 -16.72 14.11
N SER A 11 29.51 -17.73 13.29
CA SER A 11 29.25 -17.73 11.86
C SER A 11 28.22 -18.81 11.53
N PHE A 12 27.14 -18.40 10.89
CA PHE A 12 26.08 -19.33 10.47
C PHE A 12 26.34 -19.81 9.04
N GLN A 13 26.25 -21.11 8.84
CA GLN A 13 26.45 -21.77 7.53
C GLN A 13 25.13 -22.13 6.85
N LYS A 14 24.02 -22.03 7.57
CA LYS A 14 22.70 -22.43 7.08
C LYS A 14 21.73 -21.26 7.11
N LEU A 15 21.04 -21.05 6.01
CA LEU A 15 19.90 -20.13 5.95
C LEU A 15 18.71 -20.67 6.75
N GLY A 16 17.86 -19.76 7.21
CA GLY A 16 16.69 -20.05 8.03
C GLY A 16 16.99 -19.94 9.52
N GLU A 17 16.23 -20.68 10.30
CA GLU A 17 16.31 -20.63 11.76
C GLU A 17 17.59 -21.30 12.26
N ASN A 18 18.30 -20.61 13.15
CA ASN A 18 19.48 -21.08 13.84
C ASN A 18 19.33 -20.78 15.32
N LEU A 19 19.53 -21.78 16.15
CA LEU A 19 19.41 -21.69 17.61
C LEU A 19 20.78 -21.88 18.25
N ILE A 20 21.19 -20.90 19.07
CA ILE A 20 22.37 -21.03 19.95
C ILE A 20 21.86 -21.30 21.35
N THR A 21 22.34 -22.37 21.95
CA THR A 21 22.07 -22.70 23.35
C THR A 21 23.30 -22.41 24.17
N ILE A 22 23.17 -21.56 25.16
CA ILE A 22 24.22 -21.26 26.15
C ILE A 22 23.85 -22.02 27.42
N VAL A 23 24.79 -22.82 27.93
CA VAL A 23 24.60 -23.58 29.16
C VAL A 23 25.60 -23.07 30.18
N ASP A 24 25.12 -22.63 31.34
CA ASP A 24 25.99 -22.22 32.44
C ASP A 24 26.54 -23.42 33.23
N LYS A 25 27.44 -23.15 34.16
CA LYS A 25 28.05 -24.18 35.00
C LYS A 25 27.07 -24.97 35.91
N ASN A 26 25.87 -24.44 36.12
CA ASN A 26 24.80 -25.05 36.92
C ASN A 26 23.78 -25.79 36.04
N GLY A 27 23.97 -25.80 34.71
CA GLY A 27 23.09 -26.45 33.76
C GLY A 27 21.90 -25.61 33.30
N PHE A 28 21.80 -24.33 33.71
CA PHE A 28 20.78 -23.43 33.20
C PHE A 28 21.04 -23.09 31.73
N LYS A 29 19.98 -23.12 30.96
CA LYS A 29 20.03 -22.90 29.51
C LYS A 29 19.42 -21.54 29.14
N SER A 30 20.14 -20.78 28.33
CA SER A 30 19.66 -19.60 27.65
C SER A 30 19.67 -19.86 26.15
N TYR A 31 18.68 -19.32 25.44
CA TYR A 31 18.52 -19.54 24.02
C TYR A 31 18.60 -18.20 23.28
N LEU A 32 19.40 -18.19 22.21
CA LEU A 32 19.44 -17.07 21.25
C LEU A 32 19.02 -17.61 19.90
N GLN A 33 17.97 -17.06 19.35
CA GLN A 33 17.41 -17.45 18.07
C GLN A 33 17.78 -16.43 17.00
N PHE A 34 18.32 -16.91 15.89
CA PHE A 34 18.71 -16.11 14.75
C PHE A 34 18.04 -16.65 13.49
N PHE A 35 17.48 -15.76 12.70
CA PHE A 35 16.96 -16.11 11.39
C PHE A 35 17.92 -15.55 10.33
N VAL A 36 18.66 -16.44 9.68
CA VAL A 36 19.66 -16.09 8.67
C VAL A 36 19.00 -16.07 7.30
N THR A 37 19.07 -14.93 6.63
CA THR A 37 18.47 -14.73 5.32
C THR A 37 19.54 -14.62 4.24
N GLU A 38 19.12 -14.76 2.99
CA GLU A 38 19.91 -14.24 1.86
C GLU A 38 20.08 -12.71 1.98
N PRO A 39 21.08 -12.12 1.30
CA PRO A 39 21.17 -10.66 1.23
C PRO A 39 19.85 -10.02 0.80
N LEU A 40 19.48 -8.91 1.46
CA LEU A 40 18.19 -8.23 1.23
C LEU A 40 17.93 -7.93 -0.25
N GLU A 41 18.94 -7.48 -0.97
CA GLU A 41 18.85 -7.22 -2.41
C GLU A 41 18.45 -8.48 -3.20
N THR A 42 19.01 -9.64 -2.84
CA THR A 42 18.67 -10.92 -3.48
C THR A 42 17.23 -11.30 -3.19
N MET A 43 16.79 -11.14 -1.95
CA MET A 43 15.40 -11.43 -1.56
C MET A 43 14.40 -10.52 -2.29
N ILE A 44 14.68 -9.22 -2.37
CA ILE A 44 13.83 -8.26 -3.08
C ILE A 44 13.75 -8.61 -4.57
N LYS A 45 14.86 -8.92 -5.22
CA LYS A 45 14.88 -9.34 -6.63
C LYS A 45 14.07 -10.62 -6.86
N LYS A 46 14.26 -11.62 -6.00
CA LYS A 46 13.48 -12.87 -6.07
C LYS A 46 11.98 -12.62 -5.86
N ARG A 47 11.63 -11.75 -4.91
CA ARG A 47 10.22 -11.41 -4.64
C ARG A 47 9.60 -10.66 -5.81
N SER A 48 10.28 -9.67 -6.38
CA SER A 48 9.83 -8.94 -7.56
C SER A 48 9.59 -9.88 -8.74
N TYR A 49 10.56 -10.74 -9.04
CA TYR A 49 10.44 -11.75 -10.09
C TYR A 49 9.25 -12.68 -9.84
N PHE A 50 9.07 -13.14 -8.60
CA PHE A 50 7.94 -14.01 -8.25
C PHE A 50 6.59 -13.33 -8.48
N ILE A 51 6.44 -12.07 -8.09
CA ILE A 51 5.22 -11.28 -8.30
C ILE A 51 4.91 -11.19 -9.81
N THR A 52 5.90 -10.80 -10.61
CA THR A 52 5.71 -10.59 -12.05
C THR A 52 5.42 -11.87 -12.81
N LYS A 53 5.97 -13.00 -12.38
CA LYS A 53 5.79 -14.29 -13.08
C LYS A 53 4.61 -15.11 -12.60
N ASN A 54 4.18 -14.94 -11.35
CA ASN A 54 3.21 -15.83 -10.76
C ASN A 54 1.94 -15.12 -10.23
N GLN A 55 1.99 -13.81 -10.02
CA GLN A 55 0.89 -13.07 -9.42
C GLN A 55 0.27 -12.02 -10.37
N PHE A 56 0.91 -11.74 -11.49
CA PHE A 56 0.38 -10.85 -12.52
C PHE A 56 -0.54 -11.61 -13.48
N TYR A 57 -1.72 -11.02 -13.72
CA TYR A 57 -2.73 -11.57 -14.61
C TYR A 57 -2.96 -10.62 -15.78
N SER A 58 -2.98 -11.15 -16.99
CA SER A 58 -3.25 -10.38 -18.21
C SER A 58 -4.19 -11.15 -19.13
N ASP A 59 -5.42 -10.68 -19.20
CA ASP A 59 -6.44 -11.17 -20.12
C ASP A 59 -7.46 -10.06 -20.39
N LYS A 60 -7.37 -9.43 -21.56
CA LYS A 60 -8.21 -8.31 -21.97
C LYS A 60 -9.72 -8.62 -22.02
N SER A 61 -10.09 -9.90 -22.03
CA SER A 61 -11.50 -10.32 -21.99
C SER A 61 -12.11 -10.21 -20.58
N LYS A 62 -11.27 -10.02 -19.55
CA LYS A 62 -11.68 -10.03 -18.14
C LYS A 62 -11.72 -8.63 -17.55
N TRP A 63 -12.66 -8.39 -16.64
CA TRP A 63 -12.75 -7.12 -15.93
C TRP A 63 -11.53 -6.88 -15.01
N PHE A 64 -10.88 -7.96 -14.55
CA PHE A 64 -9.68 -7.93 -13.72
C PHE A 64 -8.37 -8.03 -14.51
N ASP A 65 -8.39 -7.72 -15.80
CA ASP A 65 -7.18 -7.60 -16.60
C ASP A 65 -6.20 -6.59 -15.98
N GLY A 66 -4.96 -6.98 -15.85
CA GLY A 66 -3.91 -6.21 -15.17
C GLY A 66 -3.78 -6.49 -13.66
N LEU A 67 -4.62 -7.36 -13.09
CA LEU A 67 -4.55 -7.71 -11.67
C LEU A 67 -3.16 -8.20 -11.26
N ILE A 68 -2.65 -7.68 -10.13
CA ILE A 68 -1.53 -8.28 -9.40
C ILE A 68 -2.10 -8.94 -8.16
N GLY A 69 -2.46 -10.23 -8.28
CA GLY A 69 -3.22 -10.98 -7.30
C GLY A 69 -2.42 -11.49 -6.11
N LEU A 70 -3.12 -12.18 -5.24
CA LEU A 70 -2.53 -12.90 -4.12
C LEU A 70 -1.79 -14.16 -4.59
N TRP A 71 -1.20 -14.87 -3.66
CA TRP A 71 -0.61 -16.18 -3.88
C TRP A 71 -1.10 -17.16 -2.83
N ASN A 72 -1.78 -18.21 -3.28
CA ASN A 72 -2.19 -19.30 -2.42
C ASN A 72 -1.02 -20.29 -2.25
N MET A 73 -0.44 -20.33 -1.05
CA MET A 73 0.71 -21.19 -0.75
C MET A 73 0.39 -22.67 -0.80
N LYS A 74 -0.84 -23.05 -0.47
CA LYS A 74 -1.31 -24.45 -0.49
C LYS A 74 -1.51 -24.94 -1.92
N GLU A 75 -2.25 -24.17 -2.70
CA GLU A 75 -2.59 -24.52 -4.09
C GLU A 75 -1.49 -24.16 -5.09
N LYS A 76 -0.46 -23.42 -4.64
CA LYS A 76 0.65 -22.89 -5.46
C LYS A 76 0.16 -22.18 -6.73
N SER A 77 -0.86 -21.37 -6.57
CA SER A 77 -1.50 -20.64 -7.66
C SER A 77 -1.88 -19.22 -7.23
N SER A 78 -2.07 -18.32 -8.20
CA SER A 78 -2.63 -17.00 -7.97
C SER A 78 -4.15 -17.07 -8.12
N PRO A 79 -4.93 -16.89 -7.05
CA PRO A 79 -6.37 -16.84 -7.15
C PRO A 79 -6.82 -15.58 -7.90
N ASN A 80 -7.91 -15.71 -8.62
CA ASN A 80 -8.58 -14.62 -9.32
C ASN A 80 -10.10 -14.85 -9.31
N PRO A 81 -10.91 -13.88 -9.73
CA PRO A 81 -12.37 -13.99 -9.66
C PRO A 81 -12.99 -15.19 -10.37
N ASP A 82 -12.31 -15.78 -11.35
CA ASP A 82 -12.84 -16.93 -12.09
C ASP A 82 -12.57 -18.29 -11.40
N ASN A 83 -11.56 -18.36 -10.54
CA ASN A 83 -11.13 -19.62 -9.94
C ASN A 83 -11.27 -19.67 -8.41
N THR A 84 -11.97 -18.71 -7.83
CA THR A 84 -12.22 -18.67 -6.39
C THR A 84 -13.68 -18.95 -6.08
N HIS A 85 -13.93 -19.71 -5.01
CA HIS A 85 -15.27 -19.99 -4.52
C HIS A 85 -15.77 -18.99 -3.48
N GLY A 86 -14.92 -18.03 -3.10
CA GLY A 86 -15.20 -16.97 -2.14
C GLY A 86 -14.58 -15.63 -2.55
N LEU A 87 -15.26 -14.55 -2.19
CA LEU A 87 -14.89 -13.19 -2.57
C LEU A 87 -13.62 -12.69 -1.89
N GLN A 88 -13.15 -13.39 -0.86
CA GLN A 88 -11.96 -13.00 -0.07
C GLN A 88 -10.65 -13.56 -0.64
N ASP A 89 -10.73 -14.52 -1.55
CA ASP A 89 -9.53 -15.25 -2.00
C ASP A 89 -8.65 -14.47 -2.99
N TYR A 90 -9.14 -13.33 -3.51
CA TYR A 90 -8.39 -12.49 -4.46
C TYR A 90 -8.30 -11.03 -4.05
N MET A 91 -8.45 -10.73 -2.78
CA MET A 91 -8.42 -9.37 -2.25
C MET A 91 -7.25 -8.56 -2.80
N VAL A 92 -7.55 -7.43 -3.39
CA VAL A 92 -6.57 -6.61 -4.11
C VAL A 92 -6.69 -5.12 -3.77
N SER A 93 -7.62 -4.78 -2.91
CA SER A 93 -7.88 -3.43 -2.47
C SER A 93 -8.16 -3.33 -0.97
N GLY A 94 -7.76 -4.32 -0.20
CA GLY A 94 -7.71 -4.23 1.26
C GLY A 94 -6.37 -3.65 1.71
N GLY A 95 -6.34 -2.96 2.84
CA GLY A 95 -5.12 -2.37 3.40
C GLY A 95 -3.96 -3.36 3.49
N ASP A 96 -4.26 -4.64 3.76
CA ASP A 96 -3.24 -5.67 3.97
C ASP A 96 -2.68 -6.27 2.68
N ASP A 97 -3.36 -6.13 1.54
CA ASP A 97 -3.04 -6.87 0.31
C ASP A 97 -2.46 -6.00 -0.82
N CYS A 98 -2.43 -4.68 -0.65
CA CYS A 98 -2.00 -3.74 -1.67
C CYS A 98 -0.47 -3.55 -1.79
N PHE A 99 0.35 -4.42 -1.20
CA PHE A 99 1.80 -4.22 -1.15
C PHE A 99 2.57 -4.58 -2.42
N LYS A 100 1.97 -5.30 -3.34
CA LYS A 100 2.68 -5.84 -4.51
C LYS A 100 3.13 -4.74 -5.48
N ALA A 101 2.22 -3.88 -5.90
CA ALA A 101 2.56 -2.76 -6.76
C ALA A 101 3.46 -1.71 -6.06
N PRO A 102 3.23 -1.33 -4.79
CA PRO A 102 4.17 -0.54 -3.99
C PRO A 102 5.58 -1.13 -3.91
N LEU A 103 5.71 -2.44 -3.64
CA LEU A 103 7.02 -3.10 -3.61
C LEU A 103 7.72 -3.01 -4.97
N LEU A 104 7.01 -3.36 -6.05
CA LEU A 104 7.57 -3.30 -7.40
C LEU A 104 8.01 -1.88 -7.77
N SER A 105 7.18 -0.87 -7.51
CA SER A 105 7.50 0.52 -7.84
C SER A 105 8.68 1.06 -7.02
N ARG A 106 8.71 0.80 -5.70
CA ARG A 106 9.86 1.16 -4.85
C ARG A 106 11.14 0.49 -5.31
N LYS A 107 11.11 -0.82 -5.60
CA LYS A 107 12.28 -1.54 -6.10
C LYS A 107 12.76 -0.96 -7.42
N ASN A 108 11.85 -0.67 -8.35
CA ASN A 108 12.21 -0.21 -9.69
C ASN A 108 12.65 1.27 -9.72
N SER A 109 12.30 2.09 -8.74
CA SER A 109 12.86 3.44 -8.61
C SER A 109 14.36 3.41 -8.25
N ILE A 110 14.85 2.31 -7.65
CA ILE A 110 16.26 2.14 -7.25
C ILE A 110 16.99 1.21 -8.24
N TYR A 111 16.37 0.09 -8.59
CA TYR A 111 16.93 -0.95 -9.49
C TYR A 111 15.93 -1.23 -10.62
N PRO A 112 15.91 -0.41 -11.67
CA PRO A 112 14.95 -0.53 -12.76
C PRO A 112 15.08 -1.84 -13.52
N ASN A 113 13.93 -2.44 -13.82
CA ASN A 113 13.80 -3.61 -14.69
C ASN A 113 12.64 -3.36 -15.67
N ASP A 114 12.91 -3.45 -16.95
CA ASP A 114 11.97 -3.06 -18.01
C ASP A 114 10.68 -3.90 -18.00
N GLU A 115 10.78 -5.20 -17.71
CA GLU A 115 9.61 -6.08 -17.64
C GLU A 115 8.72 -5.74 -16.44
N GLU A 116 9.32 -5.50 -15.28
CA GLU A 116 8.58 -5.14 -14.08
C GLU A 116 7.90 -3.76 -14.21
N ILE A 117 8.59 -2.79 -14.82
CA ILE A 117 8.04 -1.45 -15.09
C ILE A 117 6.84 -1.55 -16.04
N LYS A 118 6.93 -2.31 -17.11
CA LYS A 118 5.82 -2.56 -18.03
C LYS A 118 4.62 -3.20 -17.34
N ILE A 119 4.85 -4.10 -16.39
CA ILE A 119 3.77 -4.72 -15.61
C ILE A 119 3.11 -3.70 -14.68
N ILE A 120 3.88 -2.82 -14.04
CA ILE A 120 3.30 -1.74 -13.21
C ILE A 120 2.47 -0.79 -14.09
N GLU A 121 2.96 -0.39 -15.24
CA GLU A 121 2.21 0.45 -16.19
C GLU A 121 0.94 -0.23 -16.66
N TYR A 122 1.01 -1.51 -17.03
CA TYR A 122 -0.14 -2.29 -17.43
C TYR A 122 -1.20 -2.41 -16.32
N TYR A 123 -0.77 -2.64 -15.08
CA TYR A 123 -1.63 -2.64 -13.90
C TYR A 123 -2.33 -1.27 -13.73
N LEU A 124 -1.58 -0.18 -13.79
CA LEU A 124 -2.13 1.17 -13.64
C LEU A 124 -3.13 1.53 -14.77
N GLU A 125 -2.85 1.12 -16.00
CA GLU A 125 -3.69 1.40 -17.15
C GLU A 125 -4.94 0.52 -17.22
N ASN A 126 -4.80 -0.78 -16.99
CA ASN A 126 -5.85 -1.75 -17.28
C ASN A 126 -6.64 -2.21 -16.05
N TYR A 127 -6.08 -2.08 -14.84
CA TYR A 127 -6.76 -2.48 -13.62
C TYR A 127 -7.12 -1.29 -12.71
N VAL A 128 -6.28 -0.26 -12.65
CA VAL A 128 -6.47 0.86 -11.71
C VAL A 128 -7.30 1.98 -12.33
N TRP A 129 -6.78 2.65 -13.34
CA TRP A 129 -7.35 3.90 -13.84
C TRP A 129 -8.68 3.71 -14.57
N GLY A 130 -9.70 4.42 -14.10
CA GLY A 130 -11.06 4.29 -14.64
C GLY A 130 -11.78 3.00 -14.22
N LYS A 131 -11.16 2.16 -13.37
CA LYS A 131 -11.70 0.92 -12.83
C LYS A 131 -11.66 0.93 -11.30
N HIS A 132 -10.61 0.40 -10.69
CA HIS A 132 -10.41 0.41 -9.25
C HIS A 132 -10.34 1.82 -8.67
N GLN A 133 -9.64 2.71 -9.34
CA GLN A 133 -9.63 4.14 -9.07
C GLN A 133 -10.49 4.90 -10.10
N ARG A 134 -11.26 5.86 -9.64
CA ARG A 134 -12.05 6.76 -10.51
C ARG A 134 -11.12 7.74 -11.21
N THR A 135 -11.54 8.16 -12.41
CA THR A 135 -10.85 9.20 -13.16
C THR A 135 -11.17 10.61 -12.63
N ASP A 136 -10.49 11.61 -13.16
CA ASP A 136 -10.76 13.03 -12.93
C ASP A 136 -12.17 13.49 -13.38
N LYS A 137 -12.77 12.77 -14.34
CA LYS A 137 -14.09 13.09 -14.93
C LYS A 137 -15.26 12.48 -14.14
N GLU A 138 -15.01 11.52 -13.28
CA GLU A 138 -16.04 10.80 -12.54
C GLU A 138 -16.44 11.55 -11.27
N LYS A 139 -17.48 12.39 -11.39
CA LYS A 139 -18.07 13.12 -10.26
C LYS A 139 -19.07 12.26 -9.49
N PRO A 140 -19.33 12.49 -8.17
CA PRO A 140 -18.78 13.61 -7.37
C PRO A 140 -17.38 13.36 -6.79
N TYR A 141 -16.81 12.16 -6.85
CA TYR A 141 -15.58 11.76 -6.16
C TYR A 141 -14.46 11.41 -7.15
N PRO A 142 -13.85 12.40 -7.85
CA PRO A 142 -12.72 12.12 -8.73
C PRO A 142 -11.55 11.54 -7.92
N TYR A 143 -10.79 10.65 -8.54
CA TYR A 143 -9.67 9.91 -7.92
C TYR A 143 -10.06 9.02 -6.72
N GLY A 144 -11.35 8.89 -6.40
CA GLY A 144 -11.82 7.98 -5.36
C GLY A 144 -11.45 6.54 -5.67
N ILE A 145 -11.05 5.78 -4.64
CA ILE A 145 -10.64 4.38 -4.77
C ILE A 145 -11.72 3.50 -4.18
N HIS A 146 -12.23 2.56 -4.97
CA HIS A 146 -13.25 1.63 -4.53
C HIS A 146 -12.61 0.54 -3.65
N GLY A 147 -12.89 0.58 -2.35
CA GLY A 147 -12.36 -0.38 -1.39
C GLY A 147 -13.06 -1.74 -1.40
N GLY A 148 -12.34 -2.74 -0.91
CA GLY A 148 -12.83 -4.10 -0.68
C GLY A 148 -12.75 -5.03 -1.88
N GLU A 149 -12.85 -6.32 -1.59
CA GLU A 149 -12.72 -7.43 -2.55
C GLU A 149 -13.73 -7.37 -3.69
N ASN A 150 -14.87 -6.77 -3.44
CA ASN A 150 -15.98 -6.63 -4.40
C ASN A 150 -16.03 -5.26 -5.08
N TRP A 151 -14.92 -4.57 -5.19
CA TRP A 151 -14.91 -3.22 -5.70
C TRP A 151 -15.58 -3.09 -7.09
N TYR A 152 -15.41 -4.07 -7.96
CA TYR A 152 -16.01 -4.08 -9.29
C TYR A 152 -17.55 -4.13 -9.23
N VAL A 153 -18.10 -4.98 -8.39
CA VAL A 153 -19.55 -5.09 -8.16
C VAL A 153 -20.06 -3.81 -7.49
N ASN A 154 -19.36 -3.32 -6.48
CA ASN A 154 -19.72 -2.09 -5.78
C ASN A 154 -19.72 -0.87 -6.71
N ARG A 155 -18.72 -0.75 -7.58
CA ARG A 155 -18.63 0.34 -8.55
C ARG A 155 -19.82 0.36 -9.52
N ASN A 156 -20.27 -0.80 -9.95
CA ASN A 156 -21.31 -0.94 -10.97
C ASN A 156 -22.73 -1.02 -10.38
N ASN A 157 -22.88 -1.23 -9.10
CA ASN A 157 -24.16 -1.35 -8.42
C ASN A 157 -24.57 -0.06 -7.71
N LYS A 158 -25.77 0.44 -8.04
CA LYS A 158 -26.37 1.60 -7.35
C LYS A 158 -26.93 1.23 -5.96
N ILE A 159 -27.18 -0.05 -5.73
CA ILE A 159 -27.71 -0.58 -4.46
C ILE A 159 -26.54 -1.26 -3.78
N GLY A 160 -26.16 -0.80 -2.61
CA GLY A 160 -24.99 -1.31 -1.89
C GLY A 160 -25.04 -2.80 -1.64
N PHE A 161 -23.99 -3.48 -2.05
CA PHE A 161 -23.72 -4.88 -1.69
C PHE A 161 -22.56 -4.91 -0.71
N GLY A 162 -22.67 -5.71 0.33
CA GLY A 162 -21.61 -5.87 1.32
C GLY A 162 -21.75 -4.97 2.56
N SER A 163 -20.77 -4.99 3.43
CA SER A 163 -20.78 -4.29 4.71
C SER A 163 -21.19 -2.82 4.58
N GLY A 164 -22.33 -2.49 5.15
CA GLY A 164 -22.80 -1.12 5.26
C GLY A 164 -23.58 -0.55 4.10
N GLY A 165 -23.96 -1.31 3.07
CA GLY A 165 -24.85 -0.85 2.01
C GLY A 165 -24.33 0.34 1.21
N LEU A 166 -23.03 0.47 1.02
CA LEU A 166 -22.39 1.66 0.48
C LEU A 166 -22.27 1.67 -1.04
N GLY A 167 -22.38 0.51 -1.70
CA GLY A 167 -22.38 0.41 -3.14
C GLY A 167 -21.28 1.23 -3.80
N GLN A 168 -21.69 2.15 -4.68
CA GLN A 168 -20.77 3.04 -5.40
C GLN A 168 -19.98 3.99 -4.49
N ASP A 169 -20.42 4.22 -3.26
CA ASP A 169 -19.76 5.11 -2.30
C ASP A 169 -18.74 4.39 -1.40
N ARG A 170 -18.41 3.11 -1.69
CA ARG A 170 -17.38 2.39 -0.94
C ARG A 170 -15.96 2.89 -1.26
N MET A 171 -15.78 4.18 -1.23
CA MET A 171 -14.51 4.89 -1.35
C MET A 171 -14.14 5.61 -0.04
N TRP A 172 -14.89 5.34 1.03
CA TRP A 172 -14.67 5.92 2.36
C TRP A 172 -13.42 5.36 3.05
N ARG A 173 -12.98 4.17 2.65
CA ARG A 173 -11.85 3.48 3.29
C ARG A 173 -10.54 4.16 2.90
N SER A 174 -9.94 4.85 3.85
CA SER A 174 -8.73 5.64 3.64
C SER A 174 -7.48 4.80 3.34
N PHE A 175 -7.43 3.56 3.79
CA PHE A 175 -6.25 2.67 3.69
C PHE A 175 -5.78 2.40 2.26
N ASP A 176 -6.66 2.46 1.29
CA ASP A 176 -6.33 2.13 -0.11
C ASP A 176 -5.58 3.27 -0.83
N TYR A 177 -5.73 4.52 -0.36
CA TYR A 177 -5.22 5.69 -1.06
C TYR A 177 -3.68 5.83 -1.01
N PRO A 178 -3.01 5.72 0.16
CA PRO A 178 -1.56 5.91 0.23
C PRO A 178 -0.78 4.91 -0.63
N HIS A 179 -1.32 3.70 -0.85
CA HIS A 179 -0.71 2.72 -1.74
C HIS A 179 -0.58 3.23 -3.17
N LEU A 180 -1.66 3.81 -3.72
CA LEU A 180 -1.63 4.36 -5.07
C LEU A 180 -0.86 5.67 -5.16
N VAL A 181 -0.91 6.53 -4.12
CA VAL A 181 -0.02 7.71 -4.03
C VAL A 181 1.43 7.27 -4.17
N LEU A 182 1.84 6.22 -3.44
CA LEU A 182 3.19 5.67 -3.49
C LEU A 182 3.53 5.14 -4.88
N VAL A 183 2.65 4.33 -5.46
CA VAL A 183 2.91 3.76 -6.80
C VAL A 183 3.09 4.88 -7.82
N TYR A 184 2.20 5.86 -7.86
CA TYR A 184 2.31 6.98 -8.79
C TYR A 184 3.56 7.83 -8.54
N LEU A 185 3.91 8.12 -7.29
CA LEU A 185 5.10 8.90 -6.96
C LEU A 185 6.39 8.14 -7.36
N LYS A 186 6.44 6.83 -7.15
CA LYS A 186 7.59 6.03 -7.59
C LYS A 186 7.66 5.88 -9.10
N MET A 187 6.53 5.81 -9.78
CA MET A 187 6.49 5.85 -11.25
C MET A 187 6.90 7.22 -11.80
N TYR A 188 6.58 8.33 -11.10
CA TYR A 188 7.15 9.64 -11.41
C TYR A 188 8.69 9.62 -11.35
N GLU A 189 9.27 9.08 -10.27
CA GLU A 189 10.73 8.98 -10.12
C GLU A 189 11.35 8.12 -11.25
N ILE A 190 10.71 6.99 -11.60
CA ILE A 190 11.16 6.12 -12.68
C ILE A 190 11.09 6.85 -14.03
N ALA A 191 9.95 7.46 -14.36
CA ALA A 191 9.76 8.14 -15.64
C ALA A 191 10.68 9.36 -15.79
N LYS A 192 11.00 10.06 -14.69
CA LYS A 192 11.92 11.18 -14.69
C LYS A 192 13.39 10.76 -14.89
N ASN A 193 13.81 9.71 -14.17
CA ASN A 193 15.20 9.25 -14.19
C ASN A 193 15.49 8.32 -15.37
N TYR A 194 14.49 7.62 -15.88
CA TYR A 194 14.60 6.62 -16.95
C TYR A 194 13.46 6.79 -17.97
N PRO A 195 13.43 7.92 -18.72
CA PRO A 195 12.27 8.26 -19.57
C PRO A 195 11.99 7.21 -20.65
N ASP A 196 13.01 6.50 -21.13
CA ASP A 196 12.86 5.47 -22.15
C ASP A 196 12.18 4.18 -21.64
N LYS A 197 12.00 4.03 -20.33
CA LYS A 197 11.41 2.83 -19.72
C LYS A 197 9.92 2.92 -19.48
N CYS A 198 9.34 4.13 -19.46
CA CYS A 198 7.94 4.38 -19.26
C CYS A 198 7.25 4.79 -20.56
N ASN A 199 6.10 4.18 -20.84
CA ASN A 199 5.35 4.40 -22.08
C ASN A 199 3.90 4.79 -21.88
N TYR A 200 3.36 4.62 -20.66
CA TYR A 200 1.96 4.89 -20.36
C TYR A 200 1.70 6.36 -20.05
N LEU A 201 2.48 6.93 -19.12
CA LEU A 201 2.34 8.33 -18.71
C LEU A 201 3.71 9.02 -18.68
N THR A 202 3.70 10.34 -18.86
CA THR A 202 4.87 11.17 -18.60
C THR A 202 5.11 11.29 -17.08
N PHE A 203 6.32 11.71 -16.69
CA PHE A 203 6.62 11.94 -15.28
C PHE A 203 5.68 13.01 -14.65
N ASP A 204 5.36 14.07 -15.36
CA ASP A 204 4.41 15.08 -14.89
C ASP A 204 3.01 14.51 -14.66
N GLN A 205 2.55 13.62 -15.55
CA GLN A 205 1.26 12.96 -15.40
C GLN A 205 1.21 12.00 -14.22
N TYR A 206 2.31 11.28 -13.96
CA TYR A 206 2.43 10.45 -12.76
C TYR A 206 2.41 11.31 -11.48
N LEU A 207 3.14 12.43 -11.45
CA LEU A 207 3.15 13.33 -10.31
C LEU A 207 1.77 13.96 -10.07
N GLU A 208 1.07 14.36 -11.14
CA GLU A 208 -0.31 14.87 -11.03
C GLU A 208 -1.26 13.81 -10.46
N ARG A 209 -1.14 12.54 -10.91
CA ARG A 209 -1.95 11.45 -10.33
C ARG A 209 -1.61 11.18 -8.88
N ALA A 210 -0.34 11.21 -8.48
CA ALA A 210 0.06 11.10 -7.08
C ALA A 210 -0.58 12.22 -6.23
N TYR A 211 -0.45 13.46 -6.67
CA TYR A 211 -1.03 14.62 -6.00
C TYR A 211 -2.55 14.52 -5.87
N ARG A 212 -3.25 14.27 -6.96
CA ARG A 212 -4.73 14.19 -6.94
C ARG A 212 -5.24 13.02 -6.12
N THR A 213 -4.53 11.90 -6.11
CA THR A 213 -4.87 10.76 -5.24
C THR A 213 -4.66 11.12 -3.76
N ALA A 214 -3.60 11.87 -3.42
CA ALA A 214 -3.40 12.37 -2.07
C ALA A 214 -4.47 13.40 -1.65
N VAL A 215 -4.93 14.26 -2.56
CA VAL A 215 -6.09 15.13 -2.31
C VAL A 215 -7.34 14.28 -2.04
N ALA A 216 -7.59 13.27 -2.86
CA ALA A 216 -8.74 12.38 -2.70
C ALA A 216 -8.68 11.59 -1.37
N PHE A 217 -7.49 11.21 -0.89
CA PHE A 217 -7.29 10.59 0.43
C PHE A 217 -7.89 11.43 1.56
N PHE A 218 -7.68 12.72 1.54
CA PHE A 218 -8.21 13.61 2.57
C PHE A 218 -9.66 14.05 2.33
N GLU A 219 -10.11 14.14 1.08
CA GLU A 219 -11.41 14.74 0.74
C GLU A 219 -12.53 13.71 0.54
N VAL A 220 -12.26 12.57 -0.12
CA VAL A 220 -13.32 11.64 -0.54
C VAL A 220 -13.92 10.85 0.61
N PRO A 221 -13.13 10.22 1.51
CA PRO A 221 -13.68 9.55 2.68
C PRO A 221 -14.57 10.47 3.51
N ILE A 222 -14.12 11.68 3.82
CA ILE A 222 -14.90 12.69 4.55
C ILE A 222 -16.23 12.99 3.87
N ALA A 223 -16.20 13.29 2.59
CA ALA A 223 -17.40 13.66 1.86
C ALA A 223 -18.45 12.53 1.82
N ILE A 224 -18.02 11.28 1.90
CA ILE A 224 -18.90 10.12 1.97
C ILE A 224 -19.43 9.92 3.38
N GLU A 225 -18.59 9.97 4.40
CA GLU A 225 -18.98 9.76 5.80
C GLU A 225 -19.95 10.82 6.30
N MET A 226 -19.76 12.08 5.96
CA MET A 226 -20.66 13.17 6.31
C MET A 226 -22.10 13.00 5.78
N LYS A 227 -22.31 12.15 4.78
CA LYS A 227 -23.64 11.85 4.24
C LYS A 227 -24.36 10.73 4.97
N LYS A 228 -23.73 10.11 5.96
CA LYS A 228 -24.27 8.92 6.61
C LYS A 228 -24.89 9.20 7.95
N PRO A 229 -25.99 8.48 8.31
CA PRO A 229 -26.73 8.72 9.52
C PRO A 229 -26.08 8.18 10.80
N TRP A 230 -24.95 7.50 10.70
CA TRP A 230 -24.23 7.03 11.88
C TRP A 230 -23.19 8.06 12.32
N ASP A 231 -23.33 8.43 13.56
CA ASP A 231 -22.45 9.35 14.24
C ASP A 231 -21.12 8.65 14.56
N PHE A 232 -20.06 9.07 13.88
CA PHE A 232 -18.69 8.70 14.23
C PHE A 232 -18.12 9.66 15.29
N ASN A 233 -18.90 10.00 16.34
CA ASN A 233 -18.47 10.78 17.51
C ASN A 233 -17.67 12.07 17.19
N GLY A 234 -18.04 12.78 16.14
CA GLY A 234 -17.47 14.09 15.82
C GLY A 234 -16.11 14.10 15.12
N TYR A 235 -15.51 12.95 14.86
CA TYR A 235 -14.27 12.84 14.09
C TYR A 235 -14.53 12.18 12.74
N PRO A 236 -14.61 12.98 11.70
CA PRO A 236 -15.17 12.49 10.46
C PRO A 236 -14.18 11.79 9.57
N THR A 237 -13.12 11.12 9.94
CA THR A 237 -12.52 10.19 9.00
C THR A 237 -11.26 9.49 9.46
N TRP A 238 -11.16 8.27 9.07
CA TRP A 238 -9.98 7.45 9.22
C TRP A 238 -8.73 8.03 8.55
N ALA A 239 -8.88 8.89 7.54
CA ALA A 239 -7.73 9.59 6.96
C ALA A 239 -6.97 10.44 7.98
N TYR A 240 -7.68 11.06 8.94
CA TYR A 240 -7.07 11.91 9.97
C TYR A 240 -6.89 11.21 11.31
N THR A 241 -7.75 10.26 11.64
CA THR A 241 -7.83 9.69 12.99
C THR A 241 -7.15 8.34 13.14
N GLN A 242 -6.66 7.77 12.04
CA GLN A 242 -6.00 6.47 12.05
C GLN A 242 -4.71 6.47 11.23
N GLY A 243 -3.74 5.63 11.65
CA GLY A 243 -2.59 5.32 10.84
C GLY A 243 -2.98 4.48 9.61
N ASN A 244 -2.39 4.79 8.48
CA ASN A 244 -2.64 4.08 7.23
C ASN A 244 -1.33 3.54 6.66
N PHE A 245 -1.35 2.32 6.13
CA PHE A 245 -0.19 1.75 5.46
C PHE A 245 0.36 2.68 4.37
N ASN A 246 1.68 2.81 4.31
CA ASN A 246 2.39 3.63 3.34
C ASN A 246 2.08 5.14 3.41
N GLU A 247 1.37 5.65 4.40
CA GLU A 247 1.04 7.09 4.46
C GLU A 247 2.27 8.01 4.63
N LYS A 248 3.41 7.45 5.07
CA LYS A 248 4.70 8.16 5.08
C LYS A 248 5.13 8.67 3.70
N ILE A 249 4.49 8.20 2.64
CA ILE A 249 4.69 8.74 1.30
C ILE A 249 4.17 10.18 1.14
N ILE A 250 3.26 10.63 2.01
CA ILE A 250 2.69 11.98 1.93
C ILE A 250 3.74 13.08 2.16
N PRO A 251 4.57 13.03 3.21
CA PRO A 251 5.72 13.94 3.34
C PRO A 251 6.68 13.92 2.14
N ASP A 252 6.95 12.74 1.57
CA ASP A 252 7.79 12.63 0.37
C ASP A 252 7.16 13.35 -0.82
N LEU A 253 5.86 13.16 -1.04
CA LEU A 253 5.12 13.85 -2.09
C LEU A 253 5.15 15.37 -1.90
N ILE A 254 4.95 15.88 -0.69
CA ILE A 254 5.05 17.31 -0.36
C ILE A 254 6.41 17.88 -0.79
N ASN A 255 7.49 17.19 -0.44
CA ASN A 255 8.85 17.60 -0.79
C ASN A 255 9.08 17.56 -2.31
N VAL A 256 8.59 16.53 -2.99
CA VAL A 256 8.72 16.42 -4.45
C VAL A 256 7.94 17.53 -5.15
N LEU A 257 6.70 17.81 -4.75
CA LEU A 257 5.91 18.91 -5.32
C LEU A 257 6.61 20.26 -5.15
N GLN A 258 7.20 20.51 -3.98
CA GLN A 258 7.95 21.73 -3.72
C GLN A 258 9.19 21.84 -4.61
N ASN A 259 9.94 20.75 -4.76
CA ASN A 259 11.13 20.72 -5.62
C ASN A 259 10.82 20.89 -7.11
N GLU A 260 9.61 20.49 -7.54
CA GLU A 260 9.12 20.69 -8.90
C GLU A 260 8.44 22.05 -9.11
N GLY A 261 8.52 22.97 -8.13
CA GLY A 261 7.94 24.31 -8.21
C GLY A 261 6.41 24.36 -8.12
N LYS A 262 5.78 23.26 -7.66
CA LYS A 262 4.33 23.13 -7.45
C LYS A 262 3.97 23.53 -6.01
N GLU A 263 4.21 24.80 -5.68
CA GLU A 263 4.08 25.29 -4.30
C GLU A 263 2.64 25.27 -3.78
N GLU A 264 1.65 25.57 -4.61
CA GLU A 264 0.24 25.55 -4.21
C GLU A 264 -0.22 24.15 -3.87
N GLU A 265 0.14 23.16 -4.70
CA GLU A 265 -0.18 21.75 -4.51
C GLU A 265 0.53 21.20 -3.26
N SER A 266 1.82 21.52 -3.10
CA SER A 266 2.60 21.16 -1.92
C SER A 266 1.95 21.70 -0.65
N ASN A 267 1.61 22.98 -0.61
CA ASN A 267 1.00 23.62 0.55
C ASN A 267 -0.39 23.03 0.87
N LYS A 268 -1.19 22.71 -0.16
CA LYS A 268 -2.50 22.07 0.05
C LYS A 268 -2.35 20.76 0.80
N ILE A 269 -1.50 19.86 0.33
CA ILE A 269 -1.29 18.54 0.98
C ILE A 269 -0.64 18.69 2.36
N LYS A 270 0.33 19.60 2.48
CA LYS A 270 0.99 19.89 3.76
C LYS A 270 -0.01 20.31 4.83
N ASN A 271 -0.92 21.22 4.50
CA ASN A 271 -1.96 21.67 5.43
C ASN A 271 -2.84 20.53 5.93
N GLU A 272 -3.23 19.61 5.05
CA GLU A 272 -4.04 18.45 5.44
C GLU A 272 -3.23 17.45 6.28
N TRP A 273 -1.98 17.21 5.92
CA TRP A 273 -1.06 16.38 6.70
C TRP A 273 -0.81 16.93 8.11
N GLU A 274 -0.60 18.24 8.22
CA GLU A 274 -0.44 18.90 9.52
C GLU A 274 -1.68 18.79 10.41
N LYS A 275 -2.90 18.79 9.84
CA LYS A 275 -4.12 18.54 10.63
C LYS A 275 -4.10 17.13 11.24
N LYS A 276 -3.72 16.14 10.45
CA LYS A 276 -3.56 14.76 10.92
C LYS A 276 -2.51 14.66 12.03
N VAL A 277 -1.33 15.24 11.83
CA VAL A 277 -0.26 15.24 12.83
C VAL A 277 -0.72 15.91 14.12
N LYS A 278 -1.41 17.05 14.04
CA LYS A 278 -1.96 17.74 15.22
C LYS A 278 -2.97 16.88 15.96
N TYR A 279 -3.84 16.16 15.26
CA TYR A 279 -4.77 15.23 15.88
C TYR A 279 -4.03 14.17 16.71
N PHE A 280 -3.01 13.51 16.15
CA PHE A 280 -2.24 12.50 16.88
C PHE A 280 -1.43 13.07 18.06
N ILE A 281 -1.01 14.32 18.00
CA ILE A 281 -0.24 14.96 19.09
C ILE A 281 -1.15 15.43 20.22
N TYR A 282 -2.32 16.00 19.91
CA TYR A 282 -3.12 16.76 20.88
C TYR A 282 -4.46 16.14 21.23
N ASP A 283 -5.08 15.43 20.28
CA ASP A 283 -6.47 14.98 20.41
C ASP A 283 -6.59 13.46 20.53
N HIS A 284 -5.56 12.70 20.16
CA HIS A 284 -5.56 11.25 20.28
C HIS A 284 -5.07 10.82 21.67
N GLU A 285 -5.91 10.07 22.41
CA GLU A 285 -5.59 9.62 23.77
C GLU A 285 -4.39 8.65 23.79
N PHE A 286 -4.24 7.83 22.75
CA PHE A 286 -3.17 6.87 22.62
C PHE A 286 -2.40 7.09 21.30
N PRO A 287 -1.06 6.96 21.29
CA PRO A 287 -0.25 7.22 20.08
C PRO A 287 -0.43 6.19 18.96
N PHE A 288 -1.25 5.17 19.17
CA PHE A 288 -1.47 4.08 18.23
C PHE A 288 -2.90 4.13 17.69
N GLY A 289 -3.09 4.88 16.61
CA GLY A 289 -4.37 4.91 15.91
C GLY A 289 -4.35 3.98 14.70
N SER A 290 -5.12 2.90 14.72
CA SER A 290 -5.36 2.06 13.56
C SER A 290 -6.79 1.55 13.52
N GLU A 291 -7.17 0.92 12.42
CA GLU A 291 -8.50 0.29 12.26
C GLU A 291 -8.76 -0.75 13.36
N MET A 292 -7.73 -1.47 13.74
CA MET A 292 -7.77 -2.45 14.82
C MET A 292 -6.64 -2.19 15.82
N PHE A 293 -6.94 -2.43 17.09
CA PHE A 293 -6.11 -2.13 18.26
C PHE A 293 -4.86 -2.97 18.29
N PHE A 294 -4.05 -3.24 17.64
CA PHE A 294 -2.81 -4.00 17.44
C PHE A 294 -2.58 -4.34 15.97
N ASP A 295 -3.21 -3.58 15.09
CA ASP A 295 -2.98 -3.72 13.67
C ASP A 295 -1.58 -3.22 13.29
N ALA A 296 -0.98 -3.82 12.27
CA ALA A 296 0.29 -3.40 11.73
C ALA A 296 0.30 -1.95 11.22
N THR A 297 -0.86 -1.39 10.86
CA THR A 297 -1.01 0.02 10.47
C THR A 297 -0.57 0.98 11.57
N ALA A 298 -0.76 0.62 12.86
CA ALA A 298 -0.33 1.43 13.98
C ALA A 298 1.18 1.64 14.05
N PHE A 299 1.97 0.76 13.48
CA PHE A 299 3.43 0.83 13.50
C PHE A 299 4.02 1.64 12.34
N GLU A 300 3.21 1.99 11.36
CA GLU A 300 3.63 2.79 10.20
C GLU A 300 3.25 4.29 10.30
N SER A 301 2.45 4.65 11.30
CA SER A 301 1.91 6.01 11.48
C SER A 301 2.86 6.98 12.16
#